data_06122e5facc121406d55b6b544a28bb0
#
_entry.id   06122e5facc121406d55b6b544a28bb0
#
_cell.length_a   1.000
_cell.length_b   1.000
_cell.length_c   1.000
_cell.angle_alpha   90.00
_cell.angle_beta   90.00
_cell.angle_gamma   90.00
#
_symmetry.space_group_name_H-M   'P 1'
#
loop_
_entity.id
_entity.type
_entity.pdbx_description
1 polymer ?
#
loop_
_entity_poly.entity_id
_entity_poly.type
_entity_poly.pdbx_seq_one_letter_code
_entity_poly.pdbx_strand_id
1 'polypeptide(L)'
;MTVSKGNLMGKLTAVAVRSSKAVAGKRKKLTDGGGLYLLVTSKGHRYWRYDYRYAGVRKTLSLGIYPEVELKEARLAHANARADLAKNIDPSQQKQLHKSAVLCAAASTFESVALDWFERKLADKSDSYRVRTLRILQKDLFPYLRNRPIAEIAASELLVVLRRIENRTVDIAHRAKQTCGQIFRFAIASGLAERDISADLHGALKTHKKAHRAALTDPRDVARLLAGIDCFRGSVVVKSALRLSALLFQRPGEIRKMEWREIRWDLHRWEIPAEKMKMRREHIVPLSSQALAELKSLQLLTGNAVYVFPSLRQLN
;
A
#
# COMPACT_ATOMS: atom_id res chain seq x y z
N MET A 1 -3.56 -52.01 29.97
CA MET A 1 -2.91 -50.72 30.30
C MET A 1 -3.98 -49.70 30.61
N THR A 2 -4.15 -49.44 31.89
CA THR A 2 -5.19 -48.57 32.45
C THR A 2 -4.79 -47.11 32.28
N VAL A 3 -5.49 -46.39 31.38
CA VAL A 3 -5.34 -44.95 31.25
C VAL A 3 -5.94 -44.27 32.49
N SER A 4 -5.06 -43.74 33.33
CA SER A 4 -5.43 -42.94 34.51
C SER A 4 -6.22 -41.69 34.03
N LYS A 5 -7.53 -41.68 34.34
CA LYS A 5 -8.38 -40.48 34.21
C LYS A 5 -7.88 -39.45 35.24
N GLY A 6 -6.94 -38.59 34.84
CA GLY A 6 -6.50 -37.45 35.62
C GLY A 6 -7.68 -36.51 35.87
N ASN A 7 -8.00 -36.37 37.15
CA ASN A 7 -9.09 -35.57 37.72
C ASN A 7 -8.99 -34.09 37.29
N LEU A 8 -9.79 -33.68 36.31
CA LEU A 8 -9.88 -32.33 35.74
C LEU A 8 -10.71 -31.36 36.63
N MET A 9 -11.15 -31.78 37.82
CA MET A 9 -11.85 -30.90 38.73
C MET A 9 -10.84 -30.05 39.52
N GLY A 10 -10.82 -28.76 39.27
CA GLY A 10 -10.06 -27.78 40.05
C GLY A 10 -10.52 -27.76 41.51
N LYS A 11 -9.60 -27.46 42.41
CA LYS A 11 -9.84 -27.48 43.87
C LYS A 11 -10.64 -26.28 44.37
N LEU A 12 -10.70 -25.17 43.60
CA LEU A 12 -11.40 -23.95 43.96
C LEU A 12 -12.87 -23.99 43.53
N THR A 13 -13.72 -23.42 44.38
CA THR A 13 -15.12 -23.15 44.05
C THR A 13 -15.32 -21.65 43.83
N ALA A 14 -16.35 -21.26 43.08
CA ALA A 14 -16.70 -19.85 42.87
C ALA A 14 -16.97 -19.14 44.21
N VAL A 15 -17.55 -19.84 45.18
CA VAL A 15 -17.80 -19.32 46.52
C VAL A 15 -16.48 -19.03 47.24
N ALA A 16 -15.52 -19.94 47.20
CA ALA A 16 -14.21 -19.75 47.82
C ALA A 16 -13.41 -18.59 47.19
N VAL A 17 -13.54 -18.40 45.88
CA VAL A 17 -12.95 -17.26 45.16
C VAL A 17 -13.60 -15.94 45.60
N ARG A 18 -14.94 -15.90 45.68
CA ARG A 18 -15.70 -14.73 46.11
C ARG A 18 -15.44 -14.34 47.55
N SER A 19 -15.41 -15.31 48.45
CA SER A 19 -15.20 -15.10 49.90
C SER A 19 -13.72 -14.87 50.29
N SER A 20 -12.79 -14.96 49.31
CA SER A 20 -11.35 -14.77 49.60
C SER A 20 -11.06 -13.35 50.04
N LYS A 21 -10.65 -13.14 51.28
CA LYS A 21 -10.28 -11.85 51.88
C LYS A 21 -8.75 -11.67 51.89
N ALA A 22 -8.33 -10.40 51.79
CA ALA A 22 -6.95 -10.02 51.97
C ALA A 22 -6.52 -10.30 53.41
N VAL A 23 -5.28 -10.71 53.64
CA VAL A 23 -4.66 -10.79 54.94
C VAL A 23 -3.67 -9.63 55.04
N ALA A 24 -3.78 -8.83 56.07
CA ALA A 24 -2.93 -7.67 56.28
C ALA A 24 -1.44 -8.05 56.20
N GLY A 25 -0.69 -7.35 55.39
CA GLY A 25 0.76 -7.53 55.22
C GLY A 25 1.21 -8.80 54.48
N LYS A 26 0.31 -9.72 54.10
CA LYS A 26 0.69 -10.99 53.43
C LYS A 26 -0.06 -11.24 52.14
N ARG A 27 0.63 -11.86 51.18
CA ARG A 27 -0.01 -12.38 49.93
C ARG A 27 -0.55 -13.78 50.20
N LYS A 28 -1.80 -14.04 49.82
CA LYS A 28 -2.44 -15.36 49.95
C LYS A 28 -2.54 -16.03 48.61
N LYS A 29 -2.08 -17.26 48.47
CA LYS A 29 -2.16 -18.07 47.26
C LYS A 29 -3.22 -19.16 47.45
N LEU A 30 -4.27 -19.16 46.63
CA LEU A 30 -5.33 -20.17 46.58
C LEU A 30 -5.13 -21.01 45.33
N THR A 31 -4.70 -22.27 45.52
CA THR A 31 -4.34 -23.15 44.39
C THR A 31 -5.56 -23.90 43.87
N ASP A 32 -5.77 -23.86 42.53
CA ASP A 32 -6.84 -24.62 41.85
C ASP A 32 -6.36 -25.97 41.30
N GLY A 33 -5.07 -26.13 41.05
CA GLY A 33 -4.46 -27.33 40.48
C GLY A 33 -3.73 -27.08 39.19
N GLY A 34 -2.84 -28.01 38.79
CA GLY A 34 -2.11 -27.90 37.51
C GLY A 34 -1.24 -26.65 37.35
N GLY A 35 -0.85 -25.98 38.46
CA GLY A 35 -0.12 -24.71 38.44
C GLY A 35 -1.01 -23.45 38.43
N LEU A 36 -2.33 -23.57 38.26
CA LEU A 36 -3.30 -22.48 38.37
C LEU A 36 -3.57 -22.08 39.80
N TYR A 37 -3.55 -20.79 40.11
CA TYR A 37 -3.91 -20.26 41.43
C TYR A 37 -4.44 -18.83 41.37
N LEU A 38 -5.21 -18.45 42.38
CA LEU A 38 -5.60 -17.07 42.63
C LEU A 38 -4.65 -16.47 43.63
N LEU A 39 -3.99 -15.37 43.25
CA LEU A 39 -3.14 -14.58 44.13
C LEU A 39 -3.94 -13.42 44.71
N VAL A 40 -4.17 -13.41 46.01
CA VAL A 40 -4.79 -12.30 46.74
C VAL A 40 -3.67 -11.44 47.33
N THR A 41 -3.62 -10.18 46.96
CA THR A 41 -2.62 -9.22 47.45
C THR A 41 -3.04 -8.66 48.82
N SER A 42 -2.11 -8.05 49.56
CA SER A 42 -2.40 -7.34 50.80
C SER A 42 -3.39 -6.18 50.67
N LYS A 43 -3.53 -5.62 49.46
CA LYS A 43 -4.49 -4.55 49.10
C LYS A 43 -5.86 -5.10 48.66
N GLY A 44 -6.06 -6.42 48.64
CA GLY A 44 -7.33 -7.03 48.24
C GLY A 44 -7.48 -7.34 46.76
N HIS A 45 -6.54 -6.96 45.90
CA HIS A 45 -6.60 -7.30 44.46
C HIS A 45 -6.38 -8.81 44.28
N ARG A 46 -7.08 -9.42 43.33
CA ARG A 46 -7.10 -10.85 43.08
C ARG A 46 -6.70 -11.11 41.61
N TYR A 47 -5.59 -11.84 41.44
CA TYR A 47 -4.99 -12.12 40.13
C TYR A 47 -4.96 -13.62 39.88
N TRP A 48 -5.45 -14.03 38.73
CA TRP A 48 -5.27 -15.39 38.23
C TRP A 48 -3.86 -15.54 37.68
N ARG A 49 -3.14 -16.52 38.21
CA ARG A 49 -1.76 -16.81 37.84
C ARG A 49 -1.60 -18.30 37.53
N TYR A 50 -0.71 -18.60 36.58
CA TYR A 50 -0.30 -19.92 36.18
C TYR A 50 1.22 -20.06 36.24
N ASP A 51 1.70 -20.93 37.16
CA ASP A 51 3.12 -21.29 37.29
C ASP A 51 3.40 -22.51 36.40
N TYR A 52 4.40 -22.43 35.54
CA TYR A 52 4.82 -23.50 34.64
C TYR A 52 6.33 -23.53 34.45
N ARG A 53 6.85 -24.59 33.81
CA ARG A 53 8.26 -24.68 33.37
C ARG A 53 8.32 -24.74 31.87
N TYR A 54 9.25 -23.98 31.31
CA TYR A 54 9.56 -23.98 29.87
C TYR A 54 11.09 -23.99 29.73
N ALA A 55 11.63 -24.90 28.94
CA ALA A 55 13.08 -25.07 28.74
C ALA A 55 13.85 -25.12 30.08
N GLY A 56 13.30 -25.83 31.11
CA GLY A 56 13.93 -25.96 32.44
C GLY A 56 13.70 -24.75 33.38
N VAL A 57 13.27 -23.60 32.87
CA VAL A 57 13.07 -22.36 33.66
C VAL A 57 11.63 -22.27 34.16
N ARG A 58 11.49 -21.89 35.45
CA ARG A 58 10.16 -21.60 36.05
C ARG A 58 9.67 -20.22 35.61
N LYS A 59 8.45 -20.16 35.07
CA LYS A 59 7.78 -18.93 34.62
C LYS A 59 6.37 -18.83 35.23
N THR A 60 5.84 -17.60 35.29
CA THR A 60 4.49 -17.32 35.77
C THR A 60 3.72 -16.51 34.70
N LEU A 61 2.61 -17.03 34.23
CA LEU A 61 1.71 -16.35 33.31
C LEU A 61 0.56 -15.68 34.06
N SER A 62 0.25 -14.43 33.74
CA SER A 62 -0.94 -13.75 34.23
C SER A 62 -2.12 -14.08 33.33
N LEU A 63 -3.20 -14.65 33.90
CA LEU A 63 -4.40 -15.06 33.17
C LEU A 63 -5.54 -14.04 33.26
N GLY A 64 -5.48 -13.10 34.20
CA GLY A 64 -6.48 -12.03 34.36
C GLY A 64 -6.68 -11.60 35.80
N ILE A 65 -7.62 -10.70 36.00
CA ILE A 65 -7.97 -10.11 37.31
C ILE A 65 -9.40 -10.52 37.64
N TYR A 66 -9.64 -11.01 38.87
CA TYR A 66 -10.98 -11.24 39.36
C TYR A 66 -11.55 -9.91 39.93
N PRO A 67 -12.82 -9.51 39.64
CA PRO A 67 -13.90 -10.33 39.06
C PRO A 67 -14.01 -10.25 37.51
N GLU A 68 -13.21 -9.46 36.79
CA GLU A 68 -13.28 -9.33 35.33
C GLU A 68 -13.13 -10.69 34.63
N VAL A 69 -12.26 -11.55 35.16
CA VAL A 69 -12.08 -12.94 34.72
C VAL A 69 -12.59 -13.88 35.80
N GLU A 70 -13.65 -14.61 35.52
CA GLU A 70 -14.21 -15.60 36.42
C GLU A 70 -13.39 -16.90 36.45
N LEU A 71 -13.67 -17.77 37.44
CA LEU A 71 -12.97 -19.06 37.62
C LEU A 71 -13.08 -19.95 36.35
N LYS A 72 -14.24 -19.95 35.69
CA LYS A 72 -14.47 -20.73 34.45
C LYS A 72 -13.55 -20.26 33.33
N GLU A 73 -13.45 -18.96 33.14
CA GLU A 73 -12.61 -18.33 32.11
C GLU A 73 -11.12 -18.50 32.39
N ALA A 74 -10.74 -18.37 33.69
CA ALA A 74 -9.37 -18.62 34.16
C ALA A 74 -8.92 -20.07 33.87
N ARG A 75 -9.81 -21.03 34.07
CA ARG A 75 -9.56 -22.45 33.75
C ARG A 75 -9.44 -22.69 32.25
N LEU A 76 -10.25 -22.04 31.44
CA LEU A 76 -10.16 -22.10 29.95
C LEU A 76 -8.82 -21.53 29.49
N ALA A 77 -8.46 -20.35 29.97
CA ALA A 77 -7.17 -19.72 29.65
C ALA A 77 -5.97 -20.59 30.11
N HIS A 78 -6.07 -21.22 31.25
CA HIS A 78 -5.07 -22.18 31.72
C HIS A 78 -4.98 -23.43 30.83
N ALA A 79 -6.12 -23.99 30.41
CA ALA A 79 -6.14 -25.11 29.46
C ALA A 79 -5.48 -24.78 28.14
N ASN A 80 -5.76 -23.62 27.59
CA ASN A 80 -5.11 -23.11 26.35
C ASN A 80 -3.60 -22.94 26.53
N ALA A 81 -3.15 -22.32 27.62
CA ALA A 81 -1.72 -22.17 27.92
C ALA A 81 -1.00 -23.52 28.08
N ARG A 82 -1.67 -24.53 28.64
CA ARG A 82 -1.13 -25.90 28.68
C ARG A 82 -1.06 -26.57 27.30
N ALA A 83 -2.04 -26.32 26.42
CA ALA A 83 -2.02 -26.83 25.10
C ALA A 83 -0.86 -26.20 24.26
N ASP A 84 -0.56 -24.92 24.48
CA ASP A 84 0.59 -24.26 23.84
C ASP A 84 1.92 -24.87 24.33
N LEU A 85 2.04 -25.09 25.63
CA LEU A 85 3.23 -25.78 26.22
C LEU A 85 3.41 -27.19 25.67
N ALA A 86 2.33 -27.94 25.44
CA ALA A 86 2.39 -29.27 24.85
C ALA A 86 2.90 -29.23 23.40
N LYS A 87 2.71 -28.09 22.71
CA LYS A 87 3.26 -27.82 21.36
C LYS A 87 4.66 -27.19 21.40
N ASN A 88 5.30 -27.14 22.58
CA ASN A 88 6.59 -26.49 22.80
C ASN A 88 6.60 -24.98 22.51
N ILE A 89 5.48 -24.29 22.72
CA ILE A 89 5.33 -22.83 22.57
C ILE A 89 5.27 -22.20 23.97
N ASP A 90 6.05 -21.15 24.22
CA ASP A 90 6.00 -20.40 25.49
C ASP A 90 4.79 -19.46 25.53
N PRO A 91 3.79 -19.69 26.41
CA PRO A 91 2.59 -18.86 26.47
C PRO A 91 2.87 -17.40 26.85
N SER A 92 3.91 -17.13 27.65
CA SER A 92 4.29 -15.77 28.04
C SER A 92 4.86 -14.99 26.85
N GLN A 93 5.71 -15.64 26.04
CA GLN A 93 6.28 -15.03 24.85
C GLN A 93 5.20 -14.78 23.79
N GLN A 94 4.30 -15.75 23.58
CA GLN A 94 3.18 -15.60 22.66
C GLN A 94 2.27 -14.43 23.04
N LYS A 95 1.94 -14.29 24.34
CA LYS A 95 1.15 -13.16 24.85
C LYS A 95 1.85 -11.82 24.66
N GLN A 96 3.16 -11.74 24.86
CA GLN A 96 3.94 -10.52 24.60
C GLN A 96 3.99 -10.16 23.12
N LEU A 97 4.23 -11.13 22.24
CA LEU A 97 4.23 -10.93 20.79
C LEU A 97 2.86 -10.43 20.30
N HIS A 98 1.78 -11.06 20.77
CA HIS A 98 0.43 -10.61 20.43
C HIS A 98 0.16 -9.17 20.93
N LYS A 99 0.53 -8.85 22.17
CA LYS A 99 0.36 -7.49 22.70
C LYS A 99 1.18 -6.45 21.94
N SER A 100 2.42 -6.75 21.59
CA SER A 100 3.26 -5.85 20.81
C SER A 100 2.73 -5.66 19.37
N ALA A 101 2.24 -6.73 18.75
CA ALA A 101 1.61 -6.66 17.44
C ALA A 101 0.35 -5.78 17.43
N VAL A 102 -0.52 -5.94 18.44
CA VAL A 102 -1.73 -5.10 18.60
C VAL A 102 -1.37 -3.63 18.81
N LEU A 103 -0.37 -3.34 19.65
CA LEU A 103 0.10 -1.96 19.89
C LEU A 103 0.71 -1.34 18.63
N CYS A 104 1.54 -2.09 17.90
CA CYS A 104 2.09 -1.65 16.62
C CYS A 104 0.99 -1.40 15.58
N ALA A 105 0.02 -2.31 15.46
CA ALA A 105 -1.10 -2.15 14.53
C ALA A 105 -1.95 -0.91 14.87
N ALA A 106 -2.25 -0.68 16.15
CA ALA A 106 -3.01 0.50 16.59
C ALA A 106 -2.24 1.83 16.39
N ALA A 107 -0.91 1.81 16.49
CA ALA A 107 -0.06 2.98 16.26
C ALA A 107 0.16 3.29 14.77
N SER A 108 -0.06 2.31 13.88
CA SER A 108 0.23 2.46 12.45
C SER A 108 -0.95 3.08 11.72
N THR A 109 -0.85 4.38 11.42
CA THR A 109 -1.87 5.11 10.68
C THR A 109 -1.83 4.76 9.19
N PHE A 110 -2.95 4.95 8.48
CA PHE A 110 -3.02 4.79 7.02
C PHE A 110 -1.96 5.63 6.29
N GLU A 111 -1.73 6.87 6.73
CA GLU A 111 -0.72 7.74 6.12
C GLU A 111 0.69 7.18 6.27
N SER A 112 1.09 6.79 7.49
CA SER A 112 2.44 6.28 7.74
C SER A 112 2.73 5.03 6.91
N VAL A 113 1.78 4.12 6.82
CA VAL A 113 1.91 2.88 6.02
C VAL A 113 1.89 3.18 4.52
N ALA A 114 1.03 4.11 4.07
CA ALA A 114 0.95 4.48 2.65
C ALA A 114 2.23 5.18 2.17
N LEU A 115 2.86 6.01 2.99
CA LEU A 115 4.12 6.66 2.67
C LEU A 115 5.29 5.66 2.66
N ASP A 116 5.38 4.74 3.62
CA ASP A 116 6.39 3.68 3.61
C ASP A 116 6.25 2.76 2.38
N TRP A 117 5.00 2.38 2.06
CA TRP A 117 4.71 1.66 0.81
C TRP A 117 5.14 2.45 -0.42
N PHE A 118 4.83 3.76 -0.48
CA PHE A 118 5.16 4.62 -1.60
C PHE A 118 6.67 4.67 -1.84
N GLU A 119 7.47 4.88 -0.80
CA GLU A 119 8.92 4.96 -0.92
C GLU A 119 9.53 3.61 -1.31
N ARG A 120 9.11 2.50 -0.70
CA ARG A 120 9.70 1.18 -0.95
C ARG A 120 9.25 0.55 -2.28
N LYS A 121 7.99 0.71 -2.66
CA LYS A 121 7.41 -0.02 -3.81
C LYS A 121 7.38 0.80 -5.09
N LEU A 122 7.49 2.11 -5.00
CA LEU A 122 7.43 2.99 -6.17
C LEU A 122 8.78 3.66 -6.49
N ALA A 123 9.86 3.32 -5.81
CA ALA A 123 11.21 3.86 -6.09
C ALA A 123 11.60 3.69 -7.58
N ASP A 124 11.35 2.52 -8.15
CA ASP A 124 11.72 2.18 -9.53
C ASP A 124 10.66 2.58 -10.58
N LYS A 125 9.57 3.26 -10.17
CA LYS A 125 8.52 3.69 -11.09
C LYS A 125 8.85 5.05 -11.70
N SER A 126 8.25 5.33 -12.87
CA SER A 126 8.42 6.63 -13.53
C SER A 126 7.89 7.77 -12.65
N ASP A 127 8.52 8.95 -12.73
CA ASP A 127 8.11 10.16 -12.00
C ASP A 127 6.63 10.50 -12.22
N SER A 128 6.15 10.36 -13.46
CA SER A 128 4.74 10.59 -13.79
C SER A 128 3.79 9.65 -13.05
N TYR A 129 4.20 8.41 -12.77
CA TYR A 129 3.41 7.46 -12.01
C TYR A 129 3.45 7.82 -10.52
N ARG A 130 4.64 8.11 -9.97
CA ARG A 130 4.83 8.55 -8.58
C ARG A 130 4.02 9.80 -8.28
N VAL A 131 4.13 10.84 -9.10
CA VAL A 131 3.38 12.10 -8.92
C VAL A 131 1.88 11.87 -8.95
N ARG A 132 1.35 11.05 -9.86
CA ARG A 132 -0.09 10.73 -9.92
C ARG A 132 -0.55 9.97 -8.69
N THR A 133 0.22 8.98 -8.24
CA THR A 133 -0.11 8.19 -7.05
C THR A 133 -0.09 9.06 -5.81
N LEU A 134 0.95 9.89 -5.64
CA LEU A 134 1.05 10.82 -4.52
C LEU A 134 -0.13 11.81 -4.49
N ARG A 135 -0.56 12.30 -5.66
CA ARG A 135 -1.74 13.17 -5.76
C ARG A 135 -3.01 12.47 -5.29
N ILE A 136 -3.22 11.19 -5.64
CA ILE A 136 -4.36 10.40 -5.16
C ILE A 136 -4.29 10.26 -3.63
N LEU A 137 -3.12 9.94 -3.08
CA LEU A 137 -2.94 9.85 -1.63
C LEU A 137 -3.26 11.17 -0.94
N GLN A 138 -2.64 12.27 -1.35
CA GLN A 138 -2.74 13.57 -0.68
C GLN A 138 -4.10 14.23 -0.84
N LYS A 139 -4.70 14.19 -2.04
CA LYS A 139 -5.95 14.91 -2.34
C LYS A 139 -7.20 14.11 -2.06
N ASP A 140 -7.12 12.79 -2.21
CA ASP A 140 -8.32 11.95 -2.27
C ASP A 140 -8.45 11.00 -1.08
N LEU A 141 -7.36 10.50 -0.51
CA LEU A 141 -7.37 9.51 0.57
C LEU A 141 -6.99 10.10 1.93
N PHE A 142 -5.89 10.82 2.05
CA PHE A 142 -5.42 11.38 3.32
C PHE A 142 -6.39 12.32 4.01
N PRO A 143 -7.19 13.17 3.33
CA PRO A 143 -8.16 14.01 4.02
C PRO A 143 -9.16 13.24 4.89
N TYR A 144 -9.36 11.94 4.61
CA TYR A 144 -10.37 11.12 5.29
C TYR A 144 -9.77 9.98 6.11
N LEU A 145 -8.63 9.41 5.68
CA LEU A 145 -8.05 8.19 6.26
C LEU A 145 -6.71 8.41 6.96
N ARG A 146 -6.10 9.59 6.84
CA ARG A 146 -4.74 9.91 7.31
C ARG A 146 -4.42 9.33 8.67
N ASN A 147 -5.21 9.69 9.68
CA ASN A 147 -4.96 9.39 11.09
C ASN A 147 -5.64 8.09 11.56
N ARG A 148 -6.32 7.36 10.68
CA ARG A 148 -6.99 6.11 11.05
C ARG A 148 -5.95 4.99 11.17
N PRO A 149 -5.97 4.21 12.26
CA PRO A 149 -5.19 2.97 12.32
C PRO A 149 -5.58 2.07 11.15
N ILE A 150 -4.60 1.61 10.36
CA ILE A 150 -4.88 0.86 9.13
C ILE A 150 -5.65 -0.43 9.39
N ALA A 151 -5.40 -1.08 10.53
CA ALA A 151 -6.09 -2.31 10.94
C ALA A 151 -7.58 -2.09 11.27
N GLU A 152 -7.99 -0.87 11.62
CA GLU A 152 -9.35 -0.55 12.05
C GLU A 152 -10.23 -0.01 10.93
N ILE A 153 -9.67 0.29 9.76
CA ILE A 153 -10.44 0.82 8.63
C ILE A 153 -11.37 -0.27 8.10
N ALA A 154 -12.69 0.00 8.14
CA ALA A 154 -13.69 -0.89 7.60
C ALA A 154 -13.88 -0.71 6.08
N ALA A 155 -14.29 -1.77 5.36
CA ALA A 155 -14.60 -1.69 3.94
C ALA A 155 -15.68 -0.64 3.62
N SER A 156 -16.68 -0.50 4.49
CA SER A 156 -17.74 0.52 4.38
C SER A 156 -17.18 1.95 4.46
N GLU A 157 -16.21 2.20 5.34
CA GLU A 157 -15.55 3.49 5.49
C GLU A 157 -14.76 3.84 4.21
N LEU A 158 -13.97 2.89 3.71
CA LEU A 158 -13.25 3.05 2.45
C LEU A 158 -14.21 3.28 1.28
N LEU A 159 -15.35 2.59 1.23
CA LEU A 159 -16.36 2.78 0.17
C LEU A 159 -16.92 4.21 0.14
N VAL A 160 -17.19 4.79 1.30
CA VAL A 160 -17.65 6.19 1.40
C VAL A 160 -16.64 7.15 0.76
N VAL A 161 -15.34 6.98 1.06
CA VAL A 161 -14.28 7.79 0.47
C VAL A 161 -14.21 7.58 -1.04
N LEU A 162 -14.23 6.34 -1.50
CA LEU A 162 -14.17 6.02 -2.94
C LEU A 162 -15.38 6.58 -3.72
N ARG A 163 -16.59 6.55 -3.15
CA ARG A 163 -17.79 7.14 -3.77
C ARG A 163 -17.71 8.66 -3.89
N ARG A 164 -17.08 9.35 -2.94
CA ARG A 164 -16.80 10.80 -3.08
C ARG A 164 -15.89 11.08 -4.26
N ILE A 165 -14.86 10.25 -4.46
CA ILE A 165 -13.96 10.36 -5.61
C ILE A 165 -14.72 10.03 -6.90
N GLU A 166 -15.56 9.00 -6.89
CA GLU A 166 -16.36 8.54 -8.02
C GLU A 166 -17.30 9.62 -8.55
N ASN A 167 -17.93 10.41 -7.66
CA ASN A 167 -18.81 11.52 -8.04
C ASN A 167 -18.08 12.59 -8.86
N ARG A 168 -16.77 12.70 -8.71
CA ARG A 168 -15.92 13.58 -9.53
C ARG A 168 -15.39 12.86 -10.77
N THR A 169 -14.86 11.65 -10.61
CA THR A 169 -14.22 10.91 -11.71
C THR A 169 -14.16 9.41 -11.38
N VAL A 170 -14.89 8.61 -12.14
CA VAL A 170 -14.93 7.14 -11.97
C VAL A 170 -13.55 6.50 -12.12
N ASP A 171 -12.74 6.92 -13.12
CA ASP A 171 -11.39 6.38 -13.35
C ASP A 171 -10.46 6.60 -12.14
N ILE A 172 -10.50 7.78 -11.53
CA ILE A 172 -9.69 8.07 -10.33
C ILE A 172 -10.15 7.23 -9.15
N ALA A 173 -11.46 7.00 -8.97
CA ALA A 173 -11.98 6.14 -7.91
C ALA A 173 -11.47 4.70 -8.03
N HIS A 174 -11.48 4.14 -9.25
CA HIS A 174 -10.91 2.81 -9.50
C HIS A 174 -9.41 2.75 -9.21
N ARG A 175 -8.67 3.79 -9.60
CA ARG A 175 -7.23 3.88 -9.30
C ARG A 175 -6.96 4.02 -7.80
N ALA A 176 -7.76 4.85 -7.10
CA ALA A 176 -7.67 4.99 -5.65
C ALA A 176 -7.95 3.65 -4.95
N LYS A 177 -8.99 2.91 -5.37
CA LYS A 177 -9.27 1.55 -4.88
C LYS A 177 -8.07 0.62 -5.10
N GLN A 178 -7.50 0.60 -6.31
CA GLN A 178 -6.33 -0.21 -6.62
C GLN A 178 -5.11 0.16 -5.75
N THR A 179 -4.90 1.46 -5.52
CA THR A 179 -3.82 1.97 -4.65
C THR A 179 -4.04 1.52 -3.20
N CYS A 180 -5.26 1.64 -2.68
CA CYS A 180 -5.60 1.14 -1.34
C CYS A 180 -5.31 -0.35 -1.21
N GLY A 181 -5.70 -1.18 -2.19
CA GLY A 181 -5.40 -2.62 -2.16
C GLY A 181 -3.90 -2.93 -2.14
N GLN A 182 -3.09 -2.14 -2.84
CA GLN A 182 -1.63 -2.29 -2.78
C GLN A 182 -1.08 -1.93 -1.40
N ILE A 183 -1.62 -0.87 -0.77
CA ILE A 183 -1.23 -0.44 0.58
C ILE A 183 -1.66 -1.47 1.61
N PHE A 184 -2.91 -1.98 1.55
CA PHE A 184 -3.37 -3.01 2.48
C PHE A 184 -2.57 -4.31 2.37
N ARG A 185 -2.25 -4.77 1.15
CA ARG A 185 -1.38 -5.95 0.97
C ARG A 185 0.03 -5.73 1.51
N PHE A 186 0.57 -4.51 1.38
CA PHE A 186 1.84 -4.16 2.00
C PHE A 186 1.73 -4.16 3.53
N ALA A 187 0.65 -3.62 4.09
CA ALA A 187 0.37 -3.65 5.52
C ALA A 187 0.26 -5.09 6.06
N ILE A 188 -0.42 -5.98 5.35
CA ILE A 188 -0.53 -7.41 5.70
C ILE A 188 0.87 -8.06 5.73
N ALA A 189 1.67 -7.84 4.68
CA ALA A 189 3.04 -8.37 4.61
C ALA A 189 3.95 -7.83 5.73
N SER A 190 3.62 -6.64 6.28
CA SER A 190 4.32 -6.00 7.39
C SER A 190 3.74 -6.34 8.77
N GLY A 191 2.69 -7.17 8.85
CA GLY A 191 2.01 -7.54 10.10
C GLY A 191 1.18 -6.40 10.72
N LEU A 192 0.81 -5.38 9.94
CA LEU A 192 0.08 -4.18 10.40
C LEU A 192 -1.42 -4.25 10.09
N ALA A 193 -1.86 -5.20 9.28
CA ALA A 193 -3.26 -5.46 8.97
C ALA A 193 -3.48 -6.95 8.73
N GLU A 194 -4.70 -7.43 8.91
CA GLU A 194 -5.05 -8.85 8.75
C GLU A 194 -5.55 -9.19 7.35
N ARG A 195 -6.20 -8.24 6.67
CA ARG A 195 -6.82 -8.46 5.35
C ARG A 195 -6.84 -7.21 4.47
N ASP A 196 -6.94 -7.42 3.15
CA ASP A 196 -7.15 -6.37 2.15
C ASP A 196 -8.65 -6.09 2.00
N ILE A 197 -9.14 -5.07 2.72
CA ILE A 197 -10.55 -4.65 2.67
C ILE A 197 -10.99 -4.09 1.31
N SER A 198 -10.06 -3.69 0.46
CA SER A 198 -10.39 -3.19 -0.88
C SER A 198 -10.92 -4.30 -1.80
N ALA A 199 -10.58 -5.55 -1.51
CA ALA A 199 -11.08 -6.71 -2.24
C ALA A 199 -12.60 -6.88 -2.08
N ASP A 200 -13.13 -6.62 -0.87
CA ASP A 200 -14.57 -6.70 -0.57
C ASP A 200 -15.40 -5.68 -1.38
N LEU A 201 -14.75 -4.66 -1.94
CA LEU A 201 -15.38 -3.62 -2.74
C LEU A 201 -15.40 -3.94 -4.24
N HIS A 202 -15.21 -5.23 -4.61
CA HIS A 202 -15.35 -5.64 -6.01
C HIS A 202 -16.79 -5.39 -6.48
N GLY A 203 -16.95 -4.70 -7.62
CA GLY A 203 -18.28 -4.35 -8.16
C GLY A 203 -19.01 -3.20 -7.44
N ALA A 204 -18.49 -2.66 -6.32
CA ALA A 204 -19.16 -1.62 -5.54
C ALA A 204 -19.11 -0.21 -6.16
N LEU A 205 -18.20 0.02 -7.13
CA LEU A 205 -18.08 1.26 -7.88
C LEU A 205 -18.71 1.13 -9.26
N LYS A 206 -19.17 2.26 -9.83
CA LYS A 206 -19.73 2.33 -11.18
C LYS A 206 -18.73 1.80 -12.20
N THR A 207 -19.22 1.09 -13.21
CA THR A 207 -18.37 0.58 -14.28
C THR A 207 -17.79 1.73 -15.10
N HIS A 208 -16.48 1.78 -15.26
CA HIS A 208 -15.83 2.74 -16.13
C HIS A 208 -16.02 2.33 -17.59
N LYS A 209 -16.90 3.02 -18.30
CA LYS A 209 -17.05 2.85 -19.76
C LYS A 209 -15.85 3.52 -20.43
N LYS A 210 -14.93 2.72 -20.96
CA LYS A 210 -13.81 3.23 -21.76
C LYS A 210 -14.39 3.74 -23.09
N ALA A 211 -14.35 5.05 -23.27
CA ALA A 211 -14.58 5.63 -24.61
C ALA A 211 -13.24 5.61 -25.36
N HIS A 212 -13.25 5.04 -26.56
CA HIS A 212 -12.11 5.16 -27.46
C HIS A 212 -12.05 6.61 -27.97
N ARG A 213 -10.85 7.16 -28.06
CA ARG A 213 -10.69 8.46 -28.72
C ARG A 213 -10.98 8.31 -30.19
N ALA A 214 -11.58 9.34 -30.80
CA ALA A 214 -11.77 9.39 -32.23
C ALA A 214 -10.42 9.25 -32.94
N ALA A 215 -10.39 8.46 -34.01
CA ALA A 215 -9.25 8.28 -34.86
C ALA A 215 -9.64 8.78 -36.26
N LEU A 216 -8.72 9.45 -36.93
CA LEU A 216 -8.89 9.83 -38.34
C LEU A 216 -8.47 8.63 -39.19
N THR A 217 -9.45 7.97 -39.79
CA THR A 217 -9.23 6.79 -40.65
C THR A 217 -9.51 7.10 -42.12
N ASP A 218 -10.28 8.15 -42.41
CA ASP A 218 -10.54 8.60 -43.80
C ASP A 218 -9.33 9.41 -44.32
N PRO A 219 -8.76 9.05 -45.48
CA PRO A 219 -7.68 9.82 -46.11
C PRO A 219 -7.99 11.30 -46.28
N ARG A 220 -9.25 11.68 -46.52
CA ARG A 220 -9.68 13.07 -46.66
C ARG A 220 -9.51 13.86 -45.37
N ASP A 221 -9.82 13.24 -44.25
CA ASP A 221 -9.67 13.88 -42.92
C ASP A 221 -8.20 13.99 -42.53
N VAL A 222 -7.39 12.99 -42.90
CA VAL A 222 -5.93 13.05 -42.75
C VAL A 222 -5.37 14.20 -43.60
N ALA A 223 -5.79 14.34 -44.86
CA ALA A 223 -5.36 15.44 -45.71
C ALA A 223 -5.75 16.81 -45.14
N ARG A 224 -6.97 16.95 -44.59
CA ARG A 224 -7.40 18.18 -43.90
C ARG A 224 -6.54 18.48 -42.67
N LEU A 225 -6.16 17.46 -41.90
CA LEU A 225 -5.25 17.62 -40.75
C LEU A 225 -3.88 18.14 -41.21
N LEU A 226 -3.31 17.56 -42.26
CA LEU A 226 -2.00 17.96 -42.78
C LEU A 226 -2.05 19.40 -43.32
N ALA A 227 -3.09 19.77 -44.08
CA ALA A 227 -3.30 21.15 -44.53
C ALA A 227 -3.46 22.12 -43.34
N GLY A 228 -4.16 21.70 -42.27
CA GLY A 228 -4.28 22.48 -41.05
C GLY A 228 -2.93 22.70 -40.35
N ILE A 229 -2.05 21.69 -40.33
CA ILE A 229 -0.69 21.81 -39.83
C ILE A 229 0.12 22.79 -40.64
N ASP A 230 -0.02 22.77 -41.97
CA ASP A 230 0.66 23.70 -42.89
C ASP A 230 0.17 25.14 -42.75
N CYS A 231 -1.10 25.33 -42.45
CA CYS A 231 -1.70 26.65 -42.18
C CYS A 231 -1.50 27.13 -40.73
N PHE A 232 -0.86 26.35 -39.86
CA PHE A 232 -0.67 26.71 -38.46
C PHE A 232 0.15 28.01 -38.31
N ARG A 233 -0.44 29.01 -37.61
CA ARG A 233 0.12 30.36 -37.44
C ARG A 233 0.92 30.56 -36.14
N GLY A 234 1.23 29.49 -35.42
CA GLY A 234 2.05 29.54 -34.21
C GLY A 234 3.55 29.60 -34.53
N SER A 235 4.38 29.32 -33.50
CA SER A 235 5.83 29.32 -33.66
C SER A 235 6.30 28.25 -34.65
N VAL A 236 7.38 28.56 -35.40
CA VAL A 236 8.03 27.61 -36.30
C VAL A 236 8.37 26.30 -35.63
N VAL A 237 8.91 26.36 -34.41
CA VAL A 237 9.26 25.17 -33.60
C VAL A 237 8.04 24.24 -33.35
N VAL A 238 6.88 24.81 -33.03
CA VAL A 238 5.66 24.03 -32.85
C VAL A 238 5.13 23.48 -34.19
N LYS A 239 5.17 24.26 -35.24
CA LYS A 239 4.78 23.81 -36.60
C LYS A 239 5.63 22.63 -37.07
N SER A 240 6.95 22.72 -36.91
CA SER A 240 7.88 21.64 -37.24
C SER A 240 7.66 20.40 -36.37
N ALA A 241 7.35 20.56 -35.08
CA ALA A 241 7.00 19.44 -34.19
C ALA A 241 5.72 18.72 -34.66
N LEU A 242 4.69 19.45 -35.11
CA LEU A 242 3.46 18.88 -35.67
C LEU A 242 3.73 18.11 -36.96
N ARG A 243 4.50 18.70 -37.91
CA ARG A 243 4.90 18.05 -39.17
C ARG A 243 5.70 16.77 -38.90
N LEU A 244 6.72 16.83 -38.02
CA LEU A 244 7.52 15.67 -37.68
C LEU A 244 6.72 14.61 -36.92
N SER A 245 5.72 14.99 -36.13
CA SER A 245 4.80 14.03 -35.51
C SER A 245 4.01 13.23 -36.55
N ALA A 246 3.59 13.86 -37.65
CA ALA A 246 2.91 13.18 -38.74
C ALA A 246 3.87 12.31 -39.57
N LEU A 247 5.10 12.78 -39.84
CA LEU A 247 6.08 12.07 -40.68
C LEU A 247 6.69 10.86 -39.94
N LEU A 248 6.97 10.98 -38.62
CA LEU A 248 7.71 9.97 -37.87
C LEU A 248 6.79 9.01 -37.11
N PHE A 249 5.54 9.38 -36.88
CA PHE A 249 4.52 8.58 -36.17
C PHE A 249 4.94 8.13 -34.78
N GLN A 250 5.78 8.93 -34.11
CA GLN A 250 6.23 8.66 -32.75
C GLN A 250 5.30 9.30 -31.72
N ARG A 251 5.42 8.82 -30.45
CA ARG A 251 4.59 9.39 -29.37
C ARG A 251 4.91 10.87 -29.14
N PRO A 252 3.91 11.71 -28.82
CA PRO A 252 4.15 13.15 -28.59
C PRO A 252 5.20 13.43 -27.49
N GLY A 253 5.36 12.52 -26.51
CA GLY A 253 6.38 12.63 -25.48
C GLY A 253 7.79 12.35 -25.99
N GLU A 254 7.95 11.48 -26.97
CA GLU A 254 9.22 11.16 -27.62
C GLU A 254 9.63 12.32 -28.53
N ILE A 255 8.75 12.79 -29.37
CA ILE A 255 9.00 13.98 -30.23
C ILE A 255 9.44 15.19 -29.40
N ARG A 256 8.70 15.54 -28.32
CA ARG A 256 9.05 16.71 -27.49
C ARG A 256 10.40 16.60 -26.78
N LYS A 257 10.90 15.39 -26.56
CA LYS A 257 12.18 15.11 -25.90
C LYS A 257 13.30 14.76 -26.87
N MET A 258 13.09 14.92 -28.18
CA MET A 258 14.09 14.68 -29.21
C MET A 258 15.29 15.61 -28.98
N GLU A 259 16.47 15.03 -28.96
CA GLU A 259 17.75 15.77 -28.83
C GLU A 259 18.52 15.73 -30.16
N TRP A 260 19.25 16.81 -30.44
CA TRP A 260 20.04 16.88 -31.66
C TRP A 260 21.10 15.79 -31.77
N ARG A 261 21.70 15.38 -30.64
CA ARG A 261 22.71 14.31 -30.57
C ARG A 261 22.16 12.91 -30.90
N GLU A 262 20.86 12.74 -30.92
CA GLU A 262 20.20 11.46 -31.23
C GLU A 262 19.97 11.29 -32.74
N ILE A 263 20.22 12.34 -33.54
CA ILE A 263 20.02 12.33 -35.00
C ILE A 263 21.30 11.93 -35.67
N ARG A 264 21.26 10.78 -36.35
CA ARG A 264 22.35 10.27 -37.19
C ARG A 264 22.12 10.70 -38.62
N TRP A 265 22.71 11.83 -38.98
CA TRP A 265 22.55 12.45 -40.29
C TRP A 265 23.07 11.60 -41.45
N ASP A 266 24.21 10.91 -41.22
CA ASP A 266 24.88 9.99 -42.12
C ASP A 266 24.05 8.74 -42.42
N LEU A 267 23.31 8.25 -41.40
CA LEU A 267 22.48 7.05 -41.49
C LEU A 267 20.99 7.34 -41.71
N HIS A 268 20.63 8.61 -41.86
CA HIS A 268 19.23 9.06 -42.03
C HIS A 268 18.28 8.44 -40.99
N ARG A 269 18.65 8.46 -39.71
CA ARG A 269 17.85 7.87 -38.63
C ARG A 269 17.93 8.66 -37.34
N TRP A 270 16.89 8.53 -36.52
CA TRP A 270 16.84 9.03 -35.17
C TRP A 270 16.96 7.82 -34.19
N GLU A 271 17.94 7.85 -33.32
CA GLU A 271 18.22 6.80 -32.35
C GLU A 271 17.72 7.26 -30.97
N ILE A 272 16.62 6.68 -30.51
CA ILE A 272 16.02 7.01 -29.22
C ILE A 272 16.63 6.10 -28.16
N PRO A 273 17.34 6.64 -27.12
CA PRO A 273 17.96 5.83 -26.09
C PRO A 273 16.92 5.06 -25.26
N ALA A 274 17.32 3.92 -24.72
CA ALA A 274 16.47 3.02 -23.92
C ALA A 274 15.80 3.72 -22.72
N GLU A 275 16.49 4.69 -22.09
CA GLU A 275 15.97 5.45 -20.93
C GLU A 275 14.75 6.31 -21.27
N LYS A 276 14.66 6.77 -22.50
CA LYS A 276 13.54 7.58 -23.01
C LYS A 276 12.34 6.72 -23.41
N MET A 277 12.54 5.42 -23.60
CA MET A 277 11.52 4.50 -24.11
C MET A 277 10.75 3.81 -22.98
N LYS A 278 9.42 3.70 -23.13
CA LYS A 278 8.55 3.03 -22.15
C LYS A 278 8.96 1.57 -21.89
N MET A 279 9.47 0.88 -22.91
CA MET A 279 9.89 -0.53 -22.81
C MET A 279 11.37 -0.69 -22.47
N ARG A 280 12.08 0.43 -22.18
CA ARG A 280 13.53 0.43 -21.86
C ARG A 280 14.38 -0.33 -22.88
N ARG A 281 14.02 -0.18 -24.17
CA ARG A 281 14.77 -0.70 -25.30
C ARG A 281 15.03 0.44 -26.28
N GLU A 282 16.24 0.51 -26.82
CA GLU A 282 16.58 1.46 -27.88
C GLU A 282 15.59 1.34 -29.06
N HIS A 283 15.24 2.46 -29.65
CA HIS A 283 14.31 2.51 -30.80
C HIS A 283 14.89 3.37 -31.91
N ILE A 284 15.00 2.76 -33.09
CA ILE A 284 15.53 3.42 -34.29
C ILE A 284 14.35 3.83 -35.18
N VAL A 285 14.30 5.10 -35.50
CA VAL A 285 13.29 5.70 -36.38
C VAL A 285 13.96 6.14 -37.68
N PRO A 286 13.63 5.55 -38.83
CA PRO A 286 14.14 6.01 -40.11
C PRO A 286 13.59 7.41 -40.44
N LEU A 287 14.45 8.27 -41.00
CA LEU A 287 14.08 9.64 -41.38
C LEU A 287 13.90 9.73 -42.89
N SER A 288 12.70 10.07 -43.34
CA SER A 288 12.41 10.36 -44.75
C SER A 288 13.11 11.64 -45.19
N SER A 289 13.23 11.83 -46.51
CA SER A 289 13.79 13.06 -47.07
C SER A 289 13.05 14.31 -46.59
N GLN A 290 11.73 14.25 -46.45
CA GLN A 290 10.92 15.33 -45.89
C GLN A 290 11.23 15.61 -44.42
N ALA A 291 11.39 14.55 -43.59
CA ALA A 291 11.75 14.70 -42.16
C ALA A 291 13.14 15.31 -42.03
N LEU A 292 14.09 14.87 -42.83
CA LEU A 292 15.46 15.43 -42.85
C LEU A 292 15.47 16.92 -43.26
N ALA A 293 14.69 17.30 -44.30
CA ALA A 293 14.57 18.69 -44.72
C ALA A 293 13.99 19.58 -43.60
N GLU A 294 12.94 19.11 -42.91
CA GLU A 294 12.33 19.82 -41.79
C GLU A 294 13.31 19.96 -40.62
N LEU A 295 14.03 18.89 -40.28
CA LEU A 295 15.06 18.92 -39.21
C LEU A 295 16.22 19.85 -39.55
N LYS A 296 16.73 19.86 -40.82
CA LYS A 296 17.79 20.79 -41.27
C LYS A 296 17.35 22.24 -41.15
N SER A 297 16.12 22.55 -41.57
CA SER A 297 15.57 23.92 -41.45
C SER A 297 15.47 24.35 -39.98
N LEU A 298 15.05 23.42 -39.09
CA LEU A 298 14.92 23.70 -37.67
C LEU A 298 16.28 23.82 -36.98
N GLN A 299 17.30 23.10 -37.45
CA GLN A 299 18.67 23.15 -36.92
C GLN A 299 19.26 24.56 -36.98
N LEU A 300 18.92 25.32 -38.00
CA LEU A 300 19.36 26.72 -38.13
C LEU A 300 18.85 27.62 -36.98
N LEU A 301 17.70 27.25 -36.39
CA LEU A 301 17.03 28.01 -35.35
C LEU A 301 17.35 27.52 -33.94
N THR A 302 17.45 26.19 -33.76
CA THR A 302 17.55 25.55 -32.43
C THR A 302 18.76 24.63 -32.28
N GLY A 303 19.67 24.59 -33.29
CA GLY A 303 20.83 23.69 -33.30
C GLY A 303 21.82 23.90 -32.14
N ASN A 304 21.83 25.08 -31.54
CA ASN A 304 22.65 25.37 -30.34
C ASN A 304 22.02 24.90 -29.02
N ALA A 305 20.75 24.47 -29.07
CA ALA A 305 20.06 23.92 -27.91
C ALA A 305 20.27 22.39 -27.81
N VAL A 306 20.06 21.82 -26.64
CA VAL A 306 20.10 20.35 -26.47
C VAL A 306 18.94 19.68 -27.19
N TYR A 307 17.73 20.25 -27.04
CA TYR A 307 16.50 19.71 -27.62
C TYR A 307 16.22 20.30 -29.00
N VAL A 308 15.68 19.46 -29.89
CA VAL A 308 15.19 19.90 -31.22
C VAL A 308 14.03 20.89 -31.08
N PHE A 309 13.20 20.72 -30.05
CA PHE A 309 12.05 21.57 -29.76
C PHE A 309 12.16 22.21 -28.35
N PRO A 310 13.08 23.16 -28.16
CA PRO A 310 13.23 23.85 -26.88
C PRO A 310 12.02 24.72 -26.57
N SER A 311 11.76 24.99 -25.30
CA SER A 311 10.80 25.99 -24.90
C SER A 311 11.30 27.38 -25.31
N LEU A 312 10.43 28.23 -25.83
CA LEU A 312 10.75 29.63 -26.18
C LEU A 312 11.28 30.42 -24.94
N ARG A 313 10.98 29.98 -23.74
CA ARG A 313 11.52 30.57 -22.49
C ARG A 313 12.99 30.16 -22.20
N GLN A 314 13.55 29.22 -22.94
CA GLN A 314 14.92 28.71 -22.79
C GLN A 314 15.85 29.16 -23.92
N LEU A 315 15.34 29.92 -24.87
CA LEU A 315 16.10 30.45 -26.04
C LEU A 315 16.60 31.89 -25.79
N ASN A 316 16.26 32.49 -24.62
CA ASN A 316 16.75 33.82 -24.18
C ASN A 316 17.77 33.68 -23.06
#